data_008ed1e5efeeb6c5d0dd76417c26129c
#
_entry.id   008ed1e5efeeb6c5d0dd76417c26129c
#
_cell.length_a   1.000
_cell.length_b   1.000
_cell.length_c   1.000
_cell.angle_alpha   90.00
_cell.angle_beta   90.00
_cell.angle_gamma   90.00
#
_symmetry.space_group_name_H-M   'P 1'
#
loop_
_entity.id
_entity.type
_entity.pdbx_description
1 polymer ?
#
loop_
_entity_poly.entity_id
_entity_poly.type
_entity_poly.pdbx_seq_one_letter_code
_entity_poly.pdbx_strand_id
1 'polypeptide(L)'
;MSNEVKIGAVQVAGRVWIAPMTGVSDLPFRRAAARLGASYVATEMVACSELARGRPDVVRRAAVGDGLPLMVVQLVGRDPRWIAEGDRKSVV
;
A
#
# COMPACT_ATOMS: atom_id res chain seq x y z
N MET A 1 8.56 27.07 -3.01
CA MET A 1 7.84 26.25 -2.01
C MET A 1 8.03 24.77 -2.35
N SER A 2 8.25 23.99 -1.33
CA SER A 2 8.38 22.54 -1.51
C SER A 2 6.99 21.93 -1.73
N ASN A 3 6.87 20.99 -2.68
CA ASN A 3 5.68 20.18 -2.88
C ASN A 3 5.69 18.92 -2.02
N GLU A 4 6.72 18.79 -1.18
CA GLU A 4 6.88 17.62 -0.34
C GLU A 4 6.00 17.69 0.90
N VAL A 5 5.53 16.53 1.34
CA VAL A 5 4.75 16.37 2.58
C VAL A 5 5.48 15.38 3.46
N LYS A 6 5.64 15.72 4.74
CA LYS A 6 6.24 14.83 5.72
C LYS A 6 5.14 14.10 6.51
N ILE A 7 5.29 12.77 6.61
CA ILE A 7 4.45 11.94 7.46
C ILE A 7 5.41 11.21 8.42
N GLY A 8 5.60 11.75 9.62
CA GLY A 8 6.63 11.27 10.53
C GLY A 8 8.01 11.43 9.89
N ALA A 9 8.76 10.35 9.80
CA ALA A 9 10.07 10.33 9.14
C ALA A 9 9.98 10.09 7.63
N VAL A 10 8.79 9.84 7.10
CA VAL A 10 8.58 9.55 5.68
C VAL A 10 8.32 10.84 4.92
N GLN A 11 9.04 11.03 3.83
CA GLN A 11 8.88 12.20 2.96
C GLN A 11 8.20 11.78 1.67
N VAL A 12 7.07 12.44 1.35
CA VAL A 12 6.29 12.19 0.13
C VAL A 12 6.56 13.32 -0.84
N ALA A 13 6.97 12.97 -2.06
CA ALA A 13 7.47 13.94 -3.04
C ALA A 13 6.40 14.86 -3.63
N GLY A 14 5.12 14.58 -3.47
CA GLY A 14 4.04 15.40 -4.05
C GLY A 14 2.83 15.50 -3.14
N ARG A 15 1.93 16.41 -3.50
CA ARG A 15 0.71 16.67 -2.73
C ARG A 15 -0.54 16.04 -3.35
N VAL A 16 -0.42 15.53 -4.58
CA VAL A 16 -1.53 14.85 -5.26
C VAL A 16 -1.24 13.35 -5.20
N TRP A 17 -2.13 12.61 -4.59
CA TRP A 17 -1.96 11.18 -4.33
C TRP A 17 -3.10 10.39 -4.96
N ILE A 18 -2.77 9.23 -5.50
CA ILE A 18 -3.77 8.34 -6.08
C ILE A 18 -4.44 7.55 -4.97
N ALA A 19 -5.76 7.66 -4.89
CA ALA A 19 -6.54 6.89 -3.92
C ALA A 19 -6.51 5.40 -4.26
N PRO A 20 -6.44 4.52 -3.26
CA PRO A 20 -6.59 3.09 -3.49
C PRO A 20 -8.03 2.75 -3.88
N MET A 21 -8.20 1.86 -4.87
CA MET A 21 -9.51 1.51 -5.41
C MET A 21 -9.63 -0.01 -5.51
N THR A 22 -10.62 -0.57 -4.84
CA THR A 22 -10.88 -2.01 -4.87
C THR A 22 -11.18 -2.48 -6.29
N GLY A 23 -10.51 -3.55 -6.71
CA GLY A 23 -10.63 -4.10 -8.06
C GLY A 23 -9.82 -3.34 -9.11
N VAL A 24 -9.14 -2.24 -8.75
CA VAL A 24 -8.37 -1.41 -9.68
C VAL A 24 -6.91 -1.32 -9.30
N SER A 25 -6.61 -1.06 -8.02
CA SER A 25 -5.26 -0.74 -7.55
C SER A 25 -4.39 -1.98 -7.36
N ASP A 26 -4.34 -2.86 -8.33
CA ASP A 26 -3.44 -4.01 -8.36
C ASP A 26 -2.00 -3.59 -8.71
N LEU A 27 -1.07 -4.53 -8.72
CA LEU A 27 0.32 -4.22 -8.99
C LEU A 27 0.55 -3.62 -10.39
N PRO A 28 -0.05 -4.14 -11.48
CA PRO A 28 0.07 -3.50 -12.79
C PRO A 28 -0.43 -2.05 -12.80
N PHE A 29 -1.55 -1.76 -12.14
CA PHE A 29 -2.07 -0.39 -12.03
C PHE A 29 -1.08 0.49 -11.27
N ARG A 30 -0.55 0.01 -10.14
CA ARG A 30 0.42 0.77 -9.35
C ARG A 30 1.70 1.07 -10.13
N ARG A 31 2.16 0.11 -10.93
CA ARG A 31 3.33 0.32 -11.81
C ARG A 31 3.05 1.36 -12.89
N ALA A 32 1.88 1.33 -13.49
CA ALA A 32 1.48 2.31 -14.49
C ALA A 32 1.40 3.71 -13.87
N ALA A 33 0.78 3.83 -12.70
CA ALA A 33 0.67 5.10 -11.98
C ALA A 33 2.07 5.66 -11.63
N ALA A 34 2.97 4.81 -11.18
CA ALA A 34 4.34 5.20 -10.87
C ALA A 34 5.08 5.73 -12.10
N ARG A 35 4.91 5.06 -13.26
CA ARG A 35 5.51 5.53 -14.51
C ARG A 35 4.96 6.87 -14.97
N LEU A 36 3.73 7.19 -14.62
CA LEU A 36 3.10 8.47 -14.92
C LEU A 36 3.36 9.55 -13.87
N GLY A 37 4.21 9.28 -12.89
CA GLY A 37 4.68 10.26 -11.94
C GLY A 37 3.96 10.30 -10.60
N ALA A 38 3.22 9.26 -10.23
CA ALA A 38 2.59 9.21 -8.91
C ALA A 38 3.62 9.31 -7.79
N SER A 39 3.32 10.12 -6.77
CA SER A 39 4.22 10.33 -5.63
C SER A 39 4.27 9.14 -4.70
N TYR A 40 3.18 8.41 -4.58
CA TYR A 40 3.12 7.13 -3.92
C TYR A 40 2.06 6.26 -4.57
N VAL A 41 2.09 4.98 -4.28
CA VAL A 41 1.08 4.03 -4.73
C VAL A 41 0.56 3.24 -3.53
N ALA A 42 -0.75 2.96 -3.53
CA ALA A 42 -1.40 2.26 -2.43
C ALA A 42 -2.09 1.00 -2.92
N THR A 43 -2.06 -0.04 -2.10
CA THR A 43 -2.77 -1.28 -2.42
C THR A 43 -4.28 -1.12 -2.24
N GLU A 44 -5.05 -2.02 -2.84
CA GLU A 44 -6.43 -2.28 -2.42
C GLU A 44 -6.45 -2.70 -0.96
N MET A 45 -7.64 -2.74 -0.36
CA MET A 45 -7.81 -3.23 1.01
C MET A 45 -7.27 -4.65 1.17
N VAL A 46 -6.40 -4.84 2.14
CA VAL A 46 -5.81 -6.12 2.49
C VAL A 46 -6.39 -6.57 3.82
N ALA A 47 -7.14 -7.67 3.81
CA ALA A 47 -7.76 -8.20 5.03
C ALA A 47 -6.68 -8.72 5.98
N CYS A 48 -6.59 -8.12 7.17
CA CYS A 48 -5.53 -8.42 8.12
C CYS A 48 -5.49 -9.88 8.56
N SER A 49 -6.65 -10.47 8.86
CA SER A 49 -6.71 -11.87 9.28
C SER A 49 -6.26 -12.82 8.17
N GLU A 50 -6.65 -12.53 6.93
CA GLU A 50 -6.27 -13.35 5.78
C GLU A 50 -4.77 -13.18 5.44
N LEU A 51 -4.25 -11.97 5.56
CA LEU A 51 -2.83 -11.71 5.37
C LEU A 51 -2.00 -12.44 6.43
N ALA A 52 -2.42 -12.38 7.69
CA ALA A 52 -1.73 -13.06 8.80
C ALA A 52 -1.72 -14.58 8.62
N ARG A 53 -2.76 -15.14 8.01
CA ARG A 53 -2.84 -16.57 7.70
C ARG A 53 -2.11 -16.96 6.42
N GLY A 54 -1.60 -15.98 5.66
CA GLY A 54 -0.82 -16.24 4.45
C GLY A 54 -1.64 -16.64 3.24
N ARG A 55 -2.92 -16.25 3.18
CA ARG A 55 -3.78 -16.55 2.02
C ARG A 55 -3.19 -15.97 0.75
N PRO A 56 -2.89 -16.79 -0.30
CA PRO A 56 -2.09 -16.36 -1.45
C PRO A 56 -2.62 -15.16 -2.22
N ASP A 57 -3.94 -15.07 -2.42
CA ASP A 57 -4.53 -13.95 -3.16
C ASP A 57 -4.41 -12.64 -2.37
N VAL A 58 -4.51 -12.70 -1.06
CA VAL A 58 -4.36 -11.53 -0.18
C VAL A 58 -2.90 -11.12 -0.08
N VAL A 59 -2.00 -12.08 0.02
CA VAL A 59 -0.56 -11.82 0.00
C VAL A 59 -0.16 -11.11 -1.30
N ARG A 60 -0.72 -11.53 -2.43
CA ARG A 60 -0.46 -10.87 -3.72
C ARG A 60 -0.95 -9.42 -3.75
N ARG A 61 -2.07 -9.12 -3.09
CA ARG A 61 -2.57 -7.73 -3.01
C ARG A 61 -1.62 -6.81 -2.26
N ALA A 62 -0.92 -7.35 -1.27
CA ALA A 62 0.07 -6.61 -0.49
C ALA A 62 1.44 -6.58 -1.15
N ALA A 63 1.60 -7.17 -2.34
CA ALA A 63 2.89 -7.28 -3.00
C ALA A 63 3.51 -5.93 -3.31
N VAL A 64 4.79 -5.81 -2.98
CA VAL A 64 5.60 -4.63 -3.29
C VAL A 64 6.43 -4.95 -4.52
N GLY A 65 6.25 -4.19 -5.60
CA GLY A 65 7.05 -4.37 -6.81
C GLY A 65 8.33 -3.55 -6.78
N ASP A 66 9.30 -3.95 -7.59
CA ASP A 66 10.54 -3.19 -7.77
C ASP A 66 10.28 -1.91 -8.53
N GLY A 67 11.06 -0.87 -8.24
CA GLY A 67 11.04 0.39 -8.97
C GLY A 67 9.83 1.26 -8.71
N LEU A 68 9.05 0.96 -7.67
CA LEU A 68 7.93 1.79 -7.25
C LEU A 68 8.41 2.92 -6.32
N PRO A 69 7.71 4.07 -6.32
CA PRO A 69 7.97 5.12 -5.33
C PRO A 69 7.49 4.63 -3.94
N LEU A 70 7.21 5.52 -3.04
CA LEU A 70 6.70 5.15 -1.73
C LEU A 70 5.48 4.24 -1.86
N MET A 71 5.55 3.07 -1.22
CA MET A 71 4.50 2.07 -1.25
C MET A 71 3.66 2.15 0.02
N VAL A 72 2.35 2.19 -0.13
CA VAL A 72 1.40 2.19 0.97
C VAL A 72 0.55 0.92 0.90
N VAL A 73 0.51 0.16 1.97
CA VAL A 73 -0.37 -1.02 2.09
C VAL A 73 -1.58 -0.63 2.92
N GLN A 74 -2.77 -0.76 2.35
CA GLN A 74 -4.01 -0.46 3.03
C GLN A 74 -4.53 -1.70 3.73
N LEU A 75 -4.48 -1.69 5.06
CA LEU A 75 -4.96 -2.80 5.88
C LEU A 75 -6.42 -2.57 6.26
N VAL A 76 -7.22 -3.64 6.24
CA VAL A 76 -8.59 -3.61 6.74
C VAL A 76 -8.77 -4.71 7.76
N GLY A 77 -9.41 -4.39 8.88
CA GLY A 77 -9.66 -5.36 9.93
C GLY A 77 -10.59 -4.76 10.98
N ARG A 78 -11.14 -5.63 11.79
CA ARG A 78 -12.05 -5.26 12.88
C ARG A 78 -11.44 -5.55 14.24
N ASP A 79 -10.76 -6.69 14.36
CA ASP A 79 -10.14 -7.15 15.60
C ASP A 79 -8.72 -6.58 15.70
N PRO A 80 -8.39 -5.86 16.77
CA PRO A 80 -7.03 -5.29 16.92
C PRO A 80 -5.92 -6.34 16.84
N ARG A 81 -6.16 -7.57 17.29
CA ARG A 81 -5.17 -8.64 17.18
C ARG A 81 -4.79 -8.93 15.73
N TRP A 82 -5.78 -9.04 14.85
CA TRP A 82 -5.53 -9.30 13.43
C TRP A 82 -4.92 -8.10 12.72
N ILE A 83 -5.30 -6.89 13.13
CA ILE A 83 -4.69 -5.67 12.56
C ILE A 83 -3.21 -5.64 12.92
N ALA A 84 -2.84 -5.94 14.15
CA ALA A 84 -1.44 -5.99 14.56
C ALA A 84 -0.66 -7.07 13.80
N GLU A 85 -1.23 -8.25 13.62
CA GLU A 85 -0.59 -9.32 12.85
C GLU A 85 -0.44 -8.97 11.38
N GLY A 86 -1.47 -8.36 10.79
CA GLY A 86 -1.41 -7.90 9.39
C GLY A 86 -0.35 -6.82 9.20
N ASP A 87 -0.23 -5.89 10.13
CA ASP A 87 0.78 -4.85 10.09
C ASP A 87 2.19 -5.45 10.11
N ARG A 88 2.46 -6.39 10.99
CA ARG A 88 3.75 -7.08 11.03
C ARG A 88 4.08 -7.79 9.72
N LYS A 89 3.10 -8.43 9.09
CA LYS A 89 3.28 -9.13 7.81
C LYS A 89 3.51 -8.18 6.64
N SER A 90 2.92 -7.00 6.67
CA SER A 90 2.99 -6.05 5.57
C SER A 90 4.35 -5.34 5.45
N VAL A 91 5.15 -5.32 6.51
CA VAL A 91 6.42 -4.60 6.55
C VAL A 91 7.65 -5.50 6.40
N VAL A 92 7.46 -6.73 6.01
CA VAL A 92 8.56 -7.68 5.79
C VAL A 92 9.12 -7.57 4.39
#